data_4c09bbd595537eb71e5b63108d5f527e
#
_entry.id   4c09bbd595537eb71e5b63108d5f527e
#
_cell.length_a   1.000
_cell.length_b   1.000
_cell.length_c   1.000
_cell.angle_alpha   90.00
_cell.angle_beta   90.00
_cell.angle_gamma   90.00
#
_symmetry.space_group_name_H-M   'P 1'
#
loop_
_entity.id
_entity.type
_entity.pdbx_description
1 polymer ?
#
loop_
_entity_poly.entity_id
_entity_poly.type
_entity_poly.pdbx_seq_one_letter_code
_entity_poly.pdbx_strand_id
1 'polypeptide(L)'
;MDVPGISRPVLVVLIVVAAVIFLYGAGTALSRVTEHTETQTRTFAAASTVVIATNSADVKIVASDRSDVRVTTKEQRSLWGGGHVRMRGNAGGLELRDRCHGLPVVEDPCHVRMLLEVPRSTSVRVDTATGDVRAENLEGGADLSSGTGDTHVIGVRGPVRVQAQTGDVDVEAPAPDISVQTATGDVAIVASHAQTIHAAAATGDIVLVVPNLTYAVDAQSDAGDDKVLVHVDDASPRKLRAHTNTGDVIVSSDAP
;
A
#
# COMPACT_ATOMS: atom_id res chain seq x y z
N MET A 1 -46.86 -42.35 -11.64
CA MET A 1 -46.31 -41.36 -10.65
C MET A 1 -46.38 -40.00 -11.32
N ASP A 2 -47.49 -39.28 -11.08
CA ASP A 2 -47.70 -37.97 -11.69
C ASP A 2 -46.85 -36.95 -10.93
N VAL A 3 -45.92 -36.33 -11.64
CA VAL A 3 -45.19 -35.17 -11.13
C VAL A 3 -46.17 -34.00 -11.11
N PRO A 4 -46.36 -33.32 -9.92
CA PRO A 4 -47.30 -32.19 -9.81
C PRO A 4 -46.86 -31.11 -10.81
N GLY A 5 -47.83 -30.75 -11.70
CA GLY A 5 -47.60 -29.89 -12.86
C GLY A 5 -47.11 -28.49 -12.45
N ILE A 6 -45.86 -28.21 -12.72
CA ILE A 6 -45.32 -26.85 -12.69
C ILE A 6 -46.06 -26.05 -13.74
N SER A 7 -46.71 -24.95 -13.36
CA SER A 7 -47.45 -24.12 -14.32
C SER A 7 -46.50 -23.58 -15.38
N ARG A 8 -46.94 -23.53 -16.64
CA ARG A 8 -46.11 -23.08 -17.79
C ARG A 8 -45.29 -21.79 -17.52
N PRO A 9 -45.85 -20.74 -16.86
CA PRO A 9 -45.08 -19.55 -16.58
C PRO A 9 -43.94 -19.79 -15.55
N VAL A 10 -44.13 -20.68 -14.58
CA VAL A 10 -43.06 -21.02 -13.59
C VAL A 10 -41.97 -21.81 -14.26
N LEU A 11 -42.29 -22.72 -15.20
CA LEU A 11 -41.30 -23.47 -15.96
C LEU A 11 -40.43 -22.51 -16.82
N VAL A 12 -41.04 -21.54 -17.49
CA VAL A 12 -40.32 -20.54 -18.30
C VAL A 12 -39.38 -19.71 -17.43
N VAL A 13 -39.84 -19.25 -16.24
CA VAL A 13 -38.98 -18.51 -15.32
C VAL A 13 -37.79 -19.35 -14.86
N LEU A 14 -38.02 -20.63 -14.50
CA LEU A 14 -36.93 -21.53 -14.09
C LEU A 14 -35.92 -21.78 -15.21
N ILE A 15 -36.36 -21.94 -16.46
CA ILE A 15 -35.46 -22.09 -17.59
C ILE A 15 -34.63 -20.82 -17.84
N VAL A 16 -35.25 -19.65 -17.76
CA VAL A 16 -34.56 -18.37 -17.91
C VAL A 16 -33.52 -18.17 -16.80
N VAL A 17 -33.87 -18.43 -15.55
CA VAL A 17 -32.95 -18.35 -14.42
C VAL A 17 -31.80 -19.35 -14.57
N ALA A 18 -32.09 -20.60 -14.94
CA ALA A 18 -31.05 -21.60 -15.18
C ALA A 18 -30.13 -21.21 -16.36
N ALA A 19 -30.68 -20.66 -17.43
CA ALA A 19 -29.88 -20.15 -18.56
C ALA A 19 -28.99 -18.97 -18.14
N VAL A 20 -29.49 -18.05 -17.34
CA VAL A 20 -28.71 -16.92 -16.83
C VAL A 20 -27.57 -17.41 -15.90
N ILE A 21 -27.85 -18.34 -14.99
CA ILE A 21 -26.83 -18.95 -14.12
C ILE A 21 -25.77 -19.70 -14.94
N PHE A 22 -26.22 -20.46 -15.94
CA PHE A 22 -25.30 -21.19 -16.84
C PHE A 22 -24.42 -20.25 -17.66
N LEU A 23 -25.00 -19.20 -18.24
CA LEU A 23 -24.25 -18.18 -19.00
C LEU A 23 -23.27 -17.43 -18.11
N TYR A 24 -23.68 -17.08 -16.88
CA TYR A 24 -22.80 -16.45 -15.91
C TYR A 24 -21.66 -17.38 -15.48
N GLY A 25 -21.96 -18.65 -15.14
CA GLY A 25 -20.97 -19.65 -14.77
C GLY A 25 -20.03 -20.01 -15.92
N ALA A 26 -20.53 -20.12 -17.15
CA ALA A 26 -19.72 -20.36 -18.35
C ALA A 26 -18.84 -19.14 -18.66
N GLY A 27 -19.37 -17.92 -18.51
CA GLY A 27 -18.61 -16.68 -18.69
C GLY A 27 -17.47 -16.56 -17.70
N THR A 28 -17.69 -16.84 -16.41
CA THR A 28 -16.64 -16.81 -15.39
C THR A 28 -15.59 -17.90 -15.56
N ALA A 29 -16.01 -19.12 -15.96
CA ALA A 29 -15.07 -20.20 -16.27
C ALA A 29 -14.20 -19.87 -17.50
N LEU A 30 -14.79 -19.28 -18.53
CA LEU A 30 -14.08 -18.90 -19.76
C LEU A 30 -13.10 -17.73 -19.48
N SER A 31 -13.45 -16.78 -18.62
CA SER A 31 -12.54 -15.70 -18.24
C SER A 31 -11.28 -16.22 -17.54
N ARG A 32 -11.41 -17.21 -16.65
CA ARG A 32 -10.25 -17.83 -15.96
C ARG A 32 -9.32 -18.60 -16.91
N VAL A 33 -9.85 -19.21 -17.96
CA VAL A 33 -9.06 -19.94 -18.97
C VAL A 33 -8.31 -18.98 -19.91
N THR A 34 -8.81 -17.76 -20.06
CA THR A 34 -8.24 -16.74 -20.97
C THR A 34 -7.44 -15.66 -20.26
N GLU A 35 -7.20 -15.79 -18.96
CA GLU A 35 -6.34 -14.88 -18.23
C GLU A 35 -4.89 -14.97 -18.74
N HIS A 36 -4.40 -13.87 -19.26
CA HIS A 36 -3.01 -13.73 -19.70
C HIS A 36 -2.33 -12.66 -18.87
N THR A 37 -1.17 -13.02 -18.30
CA THR A 37 -0.31 -12.05 -17.62
C THR A 37 0.66 -11.47 -18.65
N GLU A 38 0.54 -10.19 -18.94
CA GLU A 38 1.49 -9.46 -19.77
C GLU A 38 2.53 -8.78 -18.87
N THR A 39 3.80 -9.07 -19.10
CA THR A 39 4.90 -8.40 -18.41
C THR A 39 5.54 -7.40 -19.36
N GLN A 40 5.55 -6.14 -18.98
CA GLN A 40 6.23 -5.08 -19.72
C GLN A 40 7.36 -4.50 -18.87
N THR A 41 8.54 -4.36 -19.47
CA THR A 41 9.66 -3.67 -18.83
C THR A 41 10.05 -2.46 -19.68
N ARG A 42 10.15 -1.31 -19.04
CA ARG A 42 10.62 -0.05 -19.65
C ARG A 42 11.69 0.60 -18.82
N THR A 43 12.62 1.24 -19.49
CA THR A 43 13.71 1.99 -18.85
C THR A 43 13.58 3.46 -19.19
N PHE A 44 13.77 4.31 -18.19
CA PHE A 44 13.70 5.77 -18.31
C PHE A 44 15.02 6.37 -17.82
N ALA A 45 15.33 7.58 -18.27
CA ALA A 45 16.47 8.31 -17.72
C ALA A 45 16.32 8.52 -16.20
N ALA A 46 17.42 8.74 -15.51
CA ALA A 46 17.42 9.06 -14.09
C ALA A 46 16.43 10.18 -13.79
N ALA A 47 15.64 9.99 -12.77
CA ALA A 47 14.69 10.97 -12.28
C ALA A 47 14.99 11.27 -10.81
N SER A 48 15.01 12.54 -10.42
CA SER A 48 15.14 12.93 -9.01
C SER A 48 13.90 12.60 -8.21
N THR A 49 12.75 12.54 -8.88
CA THR A 49 11.46 12.21 -8.26
C THR A 49 10.68 11.26 -9.16
N VAL A 50 10.11 10.22 -8.55
CA VAL A 50 9.17 9.31 -9.20
C VAL A 50 7.82 9.48 -8.54
N VAL A 51 6.79 9.77 -9.34
CA VAL A 51 5.41 9.92 -8.87
C VAL A 51 4.58 8.78 -9.44
N ILE A 52 3.92 8.04 -8.57
CA ILE A 52 3.07 6.90 -8.91
C ILE A 52 1.67 7.21 -8.41
N ALA A 53 0.68 7.21 -9.30
CA ALA A 53 -0.71 7.38 -8.94
C ALA A 53 -1.52 6.22 -9.53
N THR A 54 -2.04 5.36 -8.66
CA THR A 54 -2.71 4.11 -9.05
C THR A 54 -4.07 3.96 -8.40
N ASN A 55 -5.00 3.30 -9.09
CA ASN A 55 -6.29 2.96 -8.50
C ASN A 55 -6.27 1.56 -7.86
N SER A 56 -5.61 0.59 -8.54
CA SER A 56 -5.58 -0.80 -8.06
C SER A 56 -4.29 -1.48 -8.50
N ALA A 57 -3.22 -1.24 -7.74
CA ALA A 57 -1.93 -1.85 -8.02
C ALA A 57 -1.09 -2.04 -6.77
N ASP A 58 -0.41 -3.19 -6.69
CA ASP A 58 0.67 -3.39 -5.75
C ASP A 58 1.94 -2.72 -6.30
N VAL A 59 2.54 -1.86 -5.50
CA VAL A 59 3.70 -1.07 -5.88
C VAL A 59 4.90 -1.44 -5.03
N LYS A 60 5.92 -2.01 -5.66
CA LYS A 60 7.21 -2.26 -5.01
C LYS A 60 8.29 -1.37 -5.63
N ILE A 61 8.95 -0.58 -4.80
CA ILE A 61 10.04 0.31 -5.18
C ILE A 61 11.30 -0.12 -4.46
N VAL A 62 12.36 -0.37 -5.22
CA VAL A 62 13.65 -0.81 -4.68
C VAL A 62 14.74 0.11 -5.19
N ALA A 63 15.52 0.66 -4.29
CA ALA A 63 16.71 1.38 -4.67
C ALA A 63 17.78 0.41 -5.21
N SER A 64 18.45 0.81 -6.27
CA SER A 64 19.51 0.05 -6.92
C SER A 64 20.69 0.94 -7.29
N ASP A 65 21.83 0.34 -7.62
CA ASP A 65 23.03 1.07 -8.07
C ASP A 65 22.97 1.48 -9.55
N ARG A 66 21.76 1.49 -10.11
CA ARG A 66 21.50 1.90 -11.49
C ARG A 66 21.56 3.43 -11.62
N SER A 67 21.93 3.88 -12.81
CA SER A 67 21.84 5.30 -13.19
C SER A 67 20.57 5.66 -13.94
N ASP A 68 19.62 4.70 -14.07
CA ASP A 68 18.36 4.84 -14.79
C ASP A 68 17.21 4.27 -13.93
N VAL A 69 15.96 4.57 -14.30
CA VAL A 69 14.78 4.01 -13.67
C VAL A 69 14.24 2.89 -14.53
N ARG A 70 14.16 1.68 -13.97
CA ARG A 70 13.51 0.54 -14.62
C ARG A 70 12.16 0.28 -14.00
N VAL A 71 11.13 0.20 -14.83
CA VAL A 71 9.76 -0.12 -14.45
C VAL A 71 9.36 -1.42 -15.09
N THR A 72 9.00 -2.40 -14.27
CA THR A 72 8.44 -3.68 -14.70
C THR A 72 7.01 -3.75 -14.21
N THR A 73 6.07 -3.83 -15.14
CA THR A 73 4.65 -4.01 -14.84
C THR A 73 4.20 -5.41 -15.22
N LYS A 74 3.41 -6.02 -14.36
CA LYS A 74 2.68 -7.26 -14.65
C LYS A 74 1.19 -6.92 -14.66
N GLU A 75 0.62 -6.94 -15.85
CA GLU A 75 -0.78 -6.63 -16.08
C GLU A 75 -1.56 -7.92 -16.28
N GLN A 76 -2.60 -8.14 -15.51
CA GLN A 76 -3.51 -9.25 -15.69
C GLN A 76 -4.63 -8.82 -16.65
N ARG A 77 -4.78 -9.54 -17.74
CA ARG A 77 -5.81 -9.27 -18.77
C ARG A 77 -6.75 -10.45 -18.89
N SER A 78 -8.03 -10.16 -18.95
CA SER A 78 -9.09 -11.11 -19.21
C SER A 78 -9.92 -10.67 -20.42
N LEU A 79 -10.81 -11.53 -20.93
CA LEU A 79 -11.74 -11.18 -22.02
C LEU A 79 -12.68 -10.01 -21.66
N TRP A 80 -12.91 -9.76 -20.39
CA TRP A 80 -13.89 -8.79 -19.89
C TRP A 80 -13.27 -7.53 -19.31
N GLY A 81 -11.94 -7.42 -19.31
CA GLY A 81 -11.23 -6.26 -18.81
C GLY A 81 -9.75 -6.49 -18.57
N GLY A 82 -9.05 -5.45 -18.20
CA GLY A 82 -7.62 -5.51 -17.87
C GLY A 82 -7.10 -4.17 -17.37
N GLY A 83 -5.98 -4.23 -16.66
CA GLY A 83 -5.21 -3.07 -16.25
C GLY A 83 -4.32 -2.57 -17.38
N HIS A 84 -4.12 -1.27 -17.47
CA HIS A 84 -3.15 -0.65 -18.38
C HIS A 84 -2.40 0.47 -17.65
N VAL A 85 -1.06 0.39 -17.67
CA VAL A 85 -0.21 1.40 -17.04
C VAL A 85 0.28 2.41 -18.08
N ARG A 86 -0.02 3.69 -17.84
CA ARG A 86 0.55 4.80 -18.61
C ARG A 86 1.77 5.33 -17.90
N MET A 87 2.88 5.39 -18.63
CA MET A 87 4.16 5.89 -18.14
C MET A 87 4.56 7.14 -18.92
N ARG A 88 4.84 8.24 -18.23
CA ARG A 88 5.32 9.49 -18.81
C ARG A 88 6.57 9.95 -18.10
N GLY A 89 7.70 9.96 -18.81
CA GLY A 89 8.93 10.62 -18.35
C GLY A 89 8.96 12.06 -18.83
N ASN A 90 9.36 13.00 -17.96
CA ASN A 90 9.64 14.38 -18.30
C ASN A 90 11.00 14.79 -17.70
N ALA A 91 11.49 16.00 -17.99
CA ALA A 91 12.83 16.47 -17.59
C ALA A 91 13.06 16.55 -16.06
N GLY A 92 12.03 16.38 -15.23
CA GLY A 92 12.13 16.45 -13.76
C GLY A 92 11.65 15.22 -13.04
N GLY A 93 11.04 14.25 -13.73
CA GLY A 93 10.47 13.10 -13.05
C GLY A 93 9.81 12.07 -13.95
N LEU A 94 9.43 10.96 -13.35
CA LEU A 94 8.67 9.88 -13.99
C LEU A 94 7.30 9.80 -13.33
N GLU A 95 6.24 9.87 -14.13
CA GLU A 95 4.87 9.72 -13.69
C GLU A 95 4.30 8.40 -14.23
N LEU A 96 3.74 7.59 -13.32
CA LEU A 96 3.03 6.36 -13.64
C LEU A 96 1.57 6.49 -13.20
N ARG A 97 0.66 6.10 -14.09
CA ARG A 97 -0.77 6.03 -13.78
C ARG A 97 -1.34 4.74 -14.35
N ASP A 98 -2.09 4.02 -13.53
CA ASP A 98 -2.88 2.90 -14.03
C ASP A 98 -4.27 3.34 -14.47
N ARG A 99 -4.85 2.55 -15.33
CA ARG A 99 -6.28 2.62 -15.70
C ARG A 99 -6.83 1.21 -15.80
N CYS A 100 -7.85 0.97 -15.04
CA CYS A 100 -8.63 -0.24 -15.11
C CYS A 100 -9.82 -0.08 -16.03
N HIS A 101 -10.04 -1.07 -16.91
CA HIS A 101 -11.21 -1.17 -17.76
C HIS A 101 -11.81 -2.56 -17.55
N GLY A 102 -13.02 -2.62 -17.04
CA GLY A 102 -13.74 -3.87 -16.85
C GLY A 102 -15.23 -3.63 -16.69
N LEU A 103 -16.03 -4.67 -16.88
CA LEU A 103 -17.45 -4.64 -16.60
C LEU A 103 -17.62 -4.72 -15.07
N PRO A 104 -18.48 -3.88 -14.47
CA PRO A 104 -18.67 -3.82 -13.01
C PRO A 104 -19.28 -5.09 -12.40
N VAL A 105 -19.56 -6.09 -13.22
CA VAL A 105 -20.17 -7.38 -12.85
C VAL A 105 -19.11 -8.48 -12.63
N VAL A 106 -17.85 -8.22 -13.00
CA VAL A 106 -16.76 -9.21 -12.90
C VAL A 106 -15.88 -8.79 -11.72
N GLU A 107 -15.77 -9.66 -10.72
CA GLU A 107 -14.87 -9.46 -9.60
C GLU A 107 -13.43 -9.30 -10.10
N ASP A 108 -12.85 -8.16 -9.77
CA ASP A 108 -11.43 -7.77 -9.87
C ASP A 108 -10.69 -8.06 -11.19
N PRO A 109 -11.12 -7.45 -12.32
CA PRO A 109 -10.46 -7.66 -13.61
C PRO A 109 -9.10 -6.98 -13.75
N CYS A 110 -8.64 -6.26 -12.73
CA CYS A 110 -7.55 -5.29 -12.84
C CYS A 110 -6.53 -5.39 -11.72
N HIS A 111 -5.84 -6.50 -11.59
CA HIS A 111 -4.70 -6.56 -10.67
C HIS A 111 -3.40 -6.23 -11.42
N VAL A 112 -2.80 -5.09 -11.08
CA VAL A 112 -1.52 -4.65 -11.62
C VAL A 112 -0.46 -4.74 -10.53
N ARG A 113 0.69 -5.34 -10.85
CA ARG A 113 1.88 -5.30 -10.00
C ARG A 113 2.96 -4.48 -10.67
N MET A 114 3.50 -3.52 -9.94
CA MET A 114 4.56 -2.65 -10.40
C MET A 114 5.82 -2.88 -9.59
N LEU A 115 6.94 -3.18 -10.25
CA LEU A 115 8.26 -3.19 -9.66
C LEU A 115 9.06 -2.05 -10.28
N LEU A 116 9.53 -1.14 -9.44
CA LEU A 116 10.39 -0.04 -9.82
C LEU A 116 11.78 -0.24 -9.21
N GLU A 117 12.80 -0.26 -10.05
CA GLU A 117 14.20 -0.17 -9.65
C GLU A 117 14.66 1.26 -9.94
N VAL A 118 15.02 2.00 -8.89
CA VAL A 118 15.36 3.43 -8.99
C VAL A 118 16.77 3.69 -8.45
N PRO A 119 17.48 4.75 -8.89
CA PRO A 119 18.69 5.20 -8.24
C PRO A 119 18.45 5.48 -6.74
N ARG A 120 19.43 5.21 -5.87
CA ARG A 120 19.30 5.37 -4.40
C ARG A 120 18.84 6.77 -3.99
N SER A 121 19.32 7.81 -4.66
CA SER A 121 19.01 9.22 -4.36
C SER A 121 17.64 9.67 -4.83
N THR A 122 16.87 8.82 -5.51
CA THR A 122 15.54 9.15 -5.99
C THR A 122 14.56 9.29 -4.83
N SER A 123 13.79 10.38 -4.80
CA SER A 123 12.63 10.53 -3.92
C SER A 123 11.40 9.91 -4.59
N VAL A 124 10.58 9.21 -3.82
CA VAL A 124 9.38 8.58 -4.36
C VAL A 124 8.11 9.15 -3.71
N ARG A 125 7.10 9.35 -4.54
CA ARG A 125 5.74 9.67 -4.10
C ARG A 125 4.78 8.67 -4.70
N VAL A 126 4.03 7.99 -3.82
CA VAL A 126 3.03 6.99 -4.20
C VAL A 126 1.67 7.41 -3.68
N ASP A 127 0.68 7.35 -4.54
CA ASP A 127 -0.73 7.55 -4.21
C ASP A 127 -1.50 6.37 -4.81
N THR A 128 -2.00 5.48 -3.96
CA THR A 128 -2.77 4.31 -4.37
C THR A 128 -4.12 4.26 -3.67
N ALA A 129 -5.19 3.95 -4.42
CA ALA A 129 -6.50 3.75 -3.80
C ALA A 129 -6.63 2.35 -3.21
N THR A 130 -6.06 1.32 -3.87
CA THR A 130 -6.07 -0.06 -3.39
C THR A 130 -4.80 -0.79 -3.83
N GLY A 131 -4.20 -1.55 -2.94
CA GLY A 131 -2.99 -2.34 -3.16
C GLY A 131 -1.89 -2.01 -2.17
N ASP A 132 -0.96 -2.93 -2.03
CA ASP A 132 0.14 -2.82 -1.08
C ASP A 132 1.26 -1.94 -1.64
N VAL A 133 1.88 -1.17 -0.76
CA VAL A 133 3.01 -0.31 -1.10
C VAL A 133 4.25 -0.75 -0.33
N ARG A 134 5.34 -0.99 -1.05
CA ARG A 134 6.62 -1.35 -0.46
C ARG A 134 7.76 -0.50 -1.00
N ALA A 135 8.46 0.22 -0.13
CA ALA A 135 9.60 1.07 -0.46
C ALA A 135 10.86 0.58 0.26
N GLU A 136 11.93 0.28 -0.51
CA GLU A 136 13.13 -0.34 0.02
C GLU A 136 14.41 0.45 -0.32
N ASN A 137 15.24 0.72 0.71
CA ASN A 137 16.62 1.21 0.64
C ASN A 137 16.82 2.56 -0.07
N LEU A 138 15.83 3.45 -0.03
CA LEU A 138 15.89 4.79 -0.62
C LEU A 138 16.69 5.77 0.26
N GLU A 139 17.48 6.62 -0.37
CA GLU A 139 18.18 7.72 0.29
C GLU A 139 17.44 9.05 0.11
N GLY A 140 16.65 9.19 -0.95
CA GLY A 140 15.91 10.41 -1.28
C GLY A 140 14.62 10.64 -0.49
N GLY A 141 14.15 9.63 0.24
CA GLY A 141 12.92 9.68 1.03
C GLY A 141 11.71 9.08 0.32
N ALA A 142 10.62 8.89 1.10
CA ALA A 142 9.37 8.28 0.64
C ALA A 142 8.16 9.05 1.18
N ASP A 143 7.24 9.42 0.29
CA ASP A 143 5.93 10.02 0.58
C ASP A 143 4.84 9.09 0.02
N LEU A 144 4.19 8.33 0.91
CA LEU A 144 3.31 7.22 0.53
C LEU A 144 1.90 7.49 1.04
N SER A 145 0.92 7.37 0.15
CA SER A 145 -0.51 7.49 0.48
C SER A 145 -1.25 6.25 -0.02
N SER A 146 -1.94 5.53 0.87
CA SER A 146 -2.73 4.35 0.56
C SER A 146 -4.17 4.49 1.05
N GLY A 147 -5.13 4.17 0.19
CA GLY A 147 -6.54 4.05 0.60
C GLY A 147 -6.80 2.71 1.30
N THR A 148 -6.46 1.59 0.68
CA THR A 148 -6.62 0.25 1.25
C THR A 148 -5.45 -0.63 0.83
N GLY A 149 -4.80 -1.26 1.79
CA GLY A 149 -3.63 -2.12 1.62
C GLY A 149 -2.53 -1.75 2.60
N ASP A 150 -1.60 -2.65 2.79
CA ASP A 150 -0.52 -2.51 3.74
C ASP A 150 0.64 -1.69 3.16
N THR A 151 1.32 -0.97 4.04
CA THR A 151 2.45 -0.13 3.66
C THR A 151 3.71 -0.55 4.41
N HIS A 152 4.74 -0.97 3.66
CA HIS A 152 6.02 -1.37 4.23
C HIS A 152 7.15 -0.46 3.74
N VAL A 153 7.90 0.11 4.67
CA VAL A 153 9.05 0.98 4.40
C VAL A 153 10.29 0.38 5.05
N ILE A 154 11.28 -0.02 4.25
CA ILE A 154 12.47 -0.71 4.75
C ILE A 154 13.74 0.00 4.31
N GLY A 155 14.61 0.34 5.26
CA GLY A 155 15.96 0.87 4.99
C GLY A 155 15.99 2.24 4.31
N VAL A 156 14.92 3.02 4.37
CA VAL A 156 14.86 4.38 3.82
C VAL A 156 15.61 5.33 4.73
N ARG A 157 16.52 6.13 4.17
CA ARG A 157 17.40 7.07 4.90
C ARG A 157 16.94 8.52 4.83
N GLY A 158 16.23 8.90 3.78
CA GLY A 158 15.57 10.20 3.68
C GLY A 158 14.28 10.26 4.50
N PRO A 159 13.61 11.42 4.54
CA PRO A 159 12.35 11.57 5.27
C PRO A 159 11.30 10.56 4.82
N VAL A 160 10.54 10.02 5.78
CA VAL A 160 9.45 9.07 5.52
C VAL A 160 8.13 9.71 5.94
N ARG A 161 7.19 9.77 5.01
CA ARG A 161 5.80 10.14 5.29
C ARG A 161 4.87 9.08 4.76
N VAL A 162 3.99 8.57 5.61
CA VAL A 162 2.97 7.57 5.25
C VAL A 162 1.60 8.07 5.71
N GLN A 163 0.63 7.99 4.82
CA GLN A 163 -0.77 8.24 5.10
C GLN A 163 -1.59 7.04 4.60
N ALA A 164 -2.22 6.29 5.51
CA ALA A 164 -3.07 5.17 5.18
C ALA A 164 -4.52 5.43 5.66
N GLN A 165 -5.50 4.94 4.90
CA GLN A 165 -6.88 4.94 5.41
C GLN A 165 -7.19 3.60 6.07
N THR A 166 -6.87 2.48 5.42
CA THR A 166 -7.10 1.14 5.95
C THR A 166 -5.94 0.23 5.56
N GLY A 167 -5.32 -0.40 6.54
CA GLY A 167 -4.18 -1.29 6.39
C GLY A 167 -3.10 -0.97 7.40
N ASP A 168 -2.21 -1.91 7.62
CA ASP A 168 -1.13 -1.80 8.56
C ASP A 168 0.07 -1.05 7.96
N VAL A 169 0.81 -0.36 8.81
CA VAL A 169 1.98 0.42 8.40
C VAL A 169 3.21 -0.04 9.17
N ASP A 170 4.14 -0.65 8.47
CA ASP A 170 5.43 -1.09 8.99
C ASP A 170 6.56 -0.21 8.46
N VAL A 171 7.31 0.44 9.34
CA VAL A 171 8.47 1.26 9.00
C VAL A 171 9.70 0.76 9.74
N GLU A 172 10.65 0.19 9.02
CA GLU A 172 11.98 -0.16 9.53
C GLU A 172 13.03 0.71 8.81
N ALA A 173 13.36 1.86 9.38
CA ALA A 173 14.16 2.84 8.66
C ALA A 173 15.14 3.62 9.56
N PRO A 174 16.37 3.88 9.06
CA PRO A 174 17.30 4.82 9.69
C PRO A 174 16.99 6.30 9.32
N ALA A 175 15.72 6.61 9.06
CA ALA A 175 15.28 7.95 8.68
C ALA A 175 15.33 8.91 9.87
N PRO A 176 15.77 10.17 9.69
CA PRO A 176 15.78 11.15 10.77
C PRO A 176 14.38 11.61 11.15
N ASP A 177 13.49 11.72 10.18
CA ASP A 177 12.11 12.17 10.35
C ASP A 177 11.13 11.15 9.79
N ILE A 178 10.25 10.65 10.63
CA ILE A 178 9.22 9.66 10.27
C ILE A 178 7.86 10.20 10.69
N SER A 179 6.93 10.28 9.76
CA SER A 179 5.55 10.68 10.01
C SER A 179 4.59 9.65 9.43
N VAL A 180 3.82 8.98 10.28
CA VAL A 180 2.84 7.97 9.91
C VAL A 180 1.47 8.37 10.43
N GLN A 181 0.46 8.29 9.58
CA GLN A 181 -0.93 8.51 9.95
C GLN A 181 -1.80 7.42 9.32
N THR A 182 -2.60 6.73 10.13
CA THR A 182 -3.58 5.76 9.66
C THR A 182 -4.97 6.04 10.26
N ALA A 183 -6.02 5.75 9.52
CA ALA A 183 -7.36 5.79 10.12
C ALA A 183 -7.70 4.44 10.75
N THR A 184 -7.36 3.31 10.11
CA THR A 184 -7.60 1.97 10.67
C THR A 184 -6.45 1.05 10.28
N GLY A 185 -5.80 0.46 11.27
CA GLY A 185 -4.67 -0.43 11.13
C GLY A 185 -3.59 -0.13 12.15
N ASP A 186 -2.73 -1.08 12.39
CA ASP A 186 -1.65 -0.99 13.35
C ASP A 186 -0.45 -0.27 12.73
N VAL A 187 0.31 0.44 13.57
CA VAL A 187 1.52 1.16 13.18
C VAL A 187 2.71 0.60 13.95
N ALA A 188 3.65 0.00 13.24
CA ALA A 188 4.91 -0.45 13.80
C ALA A 188 6.08 0.36 13.20
N ILE A 189 6.86 1.03 14.05
CA ILE A 189 8.02 1.82 13.63
C ILE A 189 9.26 1.35 14.38
N VAL A 190 10.23 0.82 13.64
CA VAL A 190 11.57 0.49 14.13
C VAL A 190 12.55 1.51 13.54
N ALA A 191 12.98 2.46 14.33
CA ALA A 191 13.82 3.57 13.89
C ALA A 191 15.22 3.51 14.53
N SER A 192 16.27 3.34 13.72
CA SER A 192 17.65 3.26 14.25
C SER A 192 18.34 4.63 14.44
N HIS A 193 17.83 5.71 13.81
CA HIS A 193 18.43 7.05 13.84
C HIS A 193 17.43 8.20 13.95
N ALA A 194 16.20 7.93 14.38
CA ALA A 194 15.16 8.94 14.42
C ALA A 194 15.49 10.12 15.33
N GLN A 195 15.27 11.33 14.84
CA GLN A 195 15.25 12.57 15.60
C GLN A 195 13.80 12.99 15.89
N THR A 196 12.92 12.80 14.94
CA THR A 196 11.50 13.11 15.11
C THR A 196 10.65 11.97 14.58
N ILE A 197 9.78 11.41 15.42
CA ILE A 197 8.74 10.47 15.02
C ILE A 197 7.39 11.06 15.37
N HIS A 198 6.47 11.02 14.41
CA HIS A 198 5.06 11.30 14.60
C HIS A 198 4.24 10.14 14.08
N ALA A 199 3.57 9.42 14.97
CA ALA A 199 2.67 8.33 14.66
C ALA A 199 1.27 8.65 15.16
N ALA A 200 0.25 8.49 14.32
CA ALA A 200 -1.14 8.70 14.69
C ALA A 200 -2.03 7.62 14.06
N ALA A 201 -2.92 7.05 14.87
CA ALA A 201 -3.95 6.14 14.42
C ALA A 201 -5.32 6.58 14.97
N ALA A 202 -6.39 6.40 14.20
CA ALA A 202 -7.71 6.53 14.80
C ALA A 202 -8.16 5.21 15.45
N THR A 203 -7.82 4.07 14.84
CA THR A 203 -8.06 2.73 15.41
C THR A 203 -6.90 1.82 15.03
N GLY A 204 -6.26 1.25 16.04
CA GLY A 204 -5.11 0.37 15.91
C GLY A 204 -4.04 0.67 16.96
N ASP A 205 -3.15 -0.25 17.15
CA ASP A 205 -2.05 -0.14 18.10
C ASP A 205 -0.85 0.60 17.46
N ILE A 206 -0.11 1.33 18.28
CA ILE A 206 1.12 2.02 17.86
C ILE A 206 2.29 1.46 18.65
N VAL A 207 3.25 0.88 17.94
CA VAL A 207 4.49 0.38 18.52
C VAL A 207 5.68 1.15 17.95
N LEU A 208 6.41 1.87 18.81
CA LEU A 208 7.63 2.56 18.47
C LEU A 208 8.83 1.88 19.13
N VAL A 209 9.78 1.43 18.33
CA VAL A 209 11.06 0.89 18.78
C VAL A 209 12.16 1.85 18.35
N VAL A 210 12.88 2.44 19.29
CA VAL A 210 13.89 3.47 19.06
C VAL A 210 15.19 3.13 19.79
N PRO A 211 16.34 3.70 19.42
CA PRO A 211 17.58 3.51 20.16
C PRO A 211 17.45 3.91 21.63
N ASN A 212 18.22 3.27 22.50
CA ASN A 212 18.26 3.60 23.93
C ASN A 212 18.93 4.95 24.18
N LEU A 213 18.19 6.02 23.91
CA LEU A 213 18.58 7.42 24.08
C LEU A 213 17.49 8.16 24.85
N THR A 214 17.73 9.43 25.12
CA THR A 214 16.75 10.29 25.81
C THR A 214 15.88 11.03 24.80
N TYR A 215 14.55 11.05 25.01
CA TYR A 215 13.55 11.64 24.15
C TYR A 215 12.58 12.55 24.91
N ALA A 216 12.06 13.57 24.22
CA ALA A 216 10.81 14.22 24.62
C ALA A 216 9.66 13.38 24.05
N VAL A 217 8.88 12.77 24.93
CA VAL A 217 7.85 11.78 24.56
C VAL A 217 6.46 12.33 24.87
N ASP A 218 5.59 12.29 23.87
CA ASP A 218 4.16 12.59 23.97
C ASP A 218 3.41 11.37 23.38
N ALA A 219 3.08 10.43 24.27
CA ALA A 219 2.45 9.16 23.92
C ALA A 219 1.12 9.06 24.66
N GLN A 220 0.02 8.91 23.93
CA GLN A 220 -1.35 8.92 24.47
C GLN A 220 -2.25 7.96 23.71
N SER A 221 -3.08 7.24 24.47
CA SER A 221 -4.25 6.50 23.97
C SER A 221 -5.51 7.06 24.62
N ASP A 222 -6.55 7.33 23.83
CA ASP A 222 -7.84 7.76 24.39
C ASP A 222 -8.64 6.59 24.97
N ALA A 223 -8.50 5.38 24.34
CA ALA A 223 -9.13 4.14 24.80
C ALA A 223 -8.18 2.96 24.56
N GLY A 224 -7.35 2.70 25.56
CA GLY A 224 -6.29 1.69 25.59
C GLY A 224 -5.24 2.06 26.61
N ASP A 225 -4.15 1.30 26.60
CA ASP A 225 -3.03 1.53 27.52
C ASP A 225 -1.89 2.27 26.81
N ASP A 226 -1.20 3.16 27.52
CA ASP A 226 0.04 3.78 27.09
C ASP A 226 1.23 3.31 27.94
N LYS A 227 2.30 2.87 27.26
CA LYS A 227 3.48 2.33 27.91
C LYS A 227 4.76 2.91 27.31
N VAL A 228 5.46 3.72 28.12
CA VAL A 228 6.72 4.36 27.72
C VAL A 228 7.88 3.72 28.48
N LEU A 229 8.79 3.06 27.75
CA LEU A 229 9.93 2.29 28.28
C LEU A 229 11.28 2.87 27.80
N VAL A 230 11.34 4.16 27.50
CA VAL A 230 12.55 4.91 27.13
C VAL A 230 12.87 5.98 28.15
N HIS A 231 14.08 6.55 28.09
CA HIS A 231 14.44 7.68 28.96
C HIS A 231 13.75 8.96 28.47
N VAL A 232 12.96 9.60 29.35
CA VAL A 232 12.18 10.80 29.01
C VAL A 232 12.83 12.05 29.57
N ASP A 233 12.98 13.10 28.75
CA ASP A 233 13.38 14.44 29.10
C ASP A 233 12.72 15.43 28.13
N ASP A 234 11.83 16.27 28.61
CA ASP A 234 11.10 17.25 27.81
C ASP A 234 12.00 18.26 27.09
N ALA A 235 13.23 18.45 27.58
CA ALA A 235 14.23 19.32 26.95
C ALA A 235 15.00 18.63 25.81
N SER A 236 14.77 17.33 25.56
CA SER A 236 15.45 16.61 24.50
C SER A 236 15.12 17.16 23.11
N PRO A 237 16.11 17.33 22.23
CA PRO A 237 15.86 17.69 20.83
C PRO A 237 15.18 16.57 20.03
N ARG A 238 15.25 15.32 20.52
CA ARG A 238 14.59 14.17 19.90
C ARG A 238 13.16 14.07 20.37
N LYS A 239 12.21 14.01 19.43
CA LYS A 239 10.78 14.08 19.74
C LYS A 239 10.05 12.84 19.25
N LEU A 240 9.34 12.19 20.15
CA LEU A 240 8.45 11.08 19.82
C LEU A 240 7.02 11.49 20.16
N ARG A 241 6.15 11.47 19.17
CA ARG A 241 4.71 11.67 19.35
C ARG A 241 3.97 10.47 18.83
N ALA A 242 3.17 9.85 19.67
CA ALA A 242 2.33 8.72 19.33
C ALA A 242 0.93 8.93 19.91
N HIS A 243 -0.09 8.91 19.07
CA HIS A 243 -1.47 9.09 19.51
C HIS A 243 -2.40 8.13 18.79
N THR A 244 -3.21 7.39 19.55
CA THR A 244 -4.31 6.60 19.03
C THR A 244 -5.61 6.91 19.77
N ASN A 245 -6.74 6.93 19.05
CA ASN A 245 -8.02 7.09 19.76
C ASN A 245 -8.49 5.75 20.34
N THR A 246 -8.19 4.62 19.68
CA THR A 246 -8.56 3.27 20.16
C THR A 246 -7.45 2.29 19.80
N GLY A 247 -6.83 1.70 20.82
CA GLY A 247 -5.68 0.81 20.72
C GLY A 247 -4.63 1.18 21.76
N ASP A 248 -3.56 0.44 21.82
CA ASP A 248 -2.46 0.65 22.76
C ASP A 248 -1.31 1.44 22.13
N VAL A 249 -0.58 2.20 22.94
CA VAL A 249 0.65 2.91 22.54
C VAL A 249 1.84 2.36 23.32
N ILE A 250 2.81 1.80 22.63
CA ILE A 250 4.03 1.27 23.22
C ILE A 250 5.25 1.97 22.63
N VAL A 251 6.06 2.60 23.49
CA VAL A 251 7.34 3.20 23.11
C VAL A 251 8.45 2.50 23.87
N SER A 252 9.34 1.79 23.16
CA SER A 252 10.42 1.02 23.78
C SER A 252 11.76 1.23 23.08
N SER A 253 12.85 0.90 23.78
CA SER A 253 14.19 0.86 23.21
C SER A 253 14.61 -0.53 22.72
N ASP A 254 13.83 -1.55 23.00
CA ASP A 254 14.04 -2.94 22.58
C ASP A 254 12.76 -3.43 21.88
N ALA A 255 12.92 -4.31 20.90
CA ALA A 255 11.77 -4.96 20.27
C ALA A 255 10.99 -5.76 21.33
N PRO A 256 9.66 -5.73 21.29
CA PRO A 256 8.79 -6.45 22.22
C PRO A 256 8.95 -7.96 22.13
#